data_bdb4a9d6c722a629f7ba0b615ecf47f7
#
_entry.id   bdb4a9d6c722a629f7ba0b615ecf47f7
#
_cell.length_a   1.000
_cell.length_b   1.000
_cell.length_c   1.000
_cell.angle_alpha   90.00
_cell.angle_beta   90.00
_cell.angle_gamma   90.00
#
_symmetry.space_group_name_H-M   'P 1'
#
loop_
_entity.id
_entity.type
_entity.pdbx_description
1 polymer ?
#
loop_
_entity_poly.entity_id
_entity_poly.type
_entity_poly.pdbx_seq_one_letter_code
_entity_poly.pdbx_strand_id
1 'polypeptide(L)'
;LPFADGTDQMGSCRGPAAYANIYGFRPTPGLISADRSGQNLDLPILTTPGCFARNPDDMSILLDEIVGTDSLDKISFDLNGSFKNQIISDKEFSAFKIGWLSNMNGEYNIEKDILDICEIKLRELEKINIKVEELKPKINNDYLWKSWTTLRAKSIYEDTLAMNISDINSMTYQAIWEFNKGKEIKS
;
A
#
# COMPACT_ATOMS: atom_id res chain seq x y z
N LEU A 1 21.45 5.17 3.48
CA LEU A 1 20.91 5.05 2.12
C LEU A 1 19.94 6.20 1.86
N PRO A 2 19.92 6.82 0.65
CA PRO A 2 18.96 7.83 0.27
C PRO A 2 17.57 7.23 0.05
N PHE A 3 17.49 6.02 -0.52
CA PHE A 3 16.27 5.27 -0.81
C PHE A 3 16.51 3.76 -0.71
N ALA A 4 15.42 2.99 -0.66
CA ALA A 4 15.39 1.54 -0.69
C ALA A 4 14.08 1.05 -1.28
N ASP A 5 14.08 -0.17 -1.81
CA ASP A 5 12.87 -0.88 -2.22
C ASP A 5 12.30 -1.72 -1.07
N GLY A 6 11.09 -2.21 -1.28
CA GLY A 6 10.39 -3.09 -0.35
C GLY A 6 9.09 -3.60 -0.95
N THR A 7 8.31 -4.31 -0.15
CA THR A 7 6.98 -4.76 -0.55
C THR A 7 5.95 -4.37 0.51
N ASP A 8 4.72 -4.14 0.09
CA ASP A 8 3.62 -3.78 0.97
C ASP A 8 2.38 -4.63 0.66
N GLN A 9 2.01 -5.47 1.61
CA GLN A 9 0.74 -6.21 1.57
C GLN A 9 -0.27 -5.64 2.58
N MET A 10 0.22 -5.30 3.78
CA MET A 10 -0.60 -4.84 4.91
C MET A 10 0.00 -3.60 5.57
N GLY A 11 0.72 -2.78 4.82
CA GLY A 11 1.38 -1.58 5.34
C GLY A 11 2.90 -1.75 5.50
N SER A 12 3.53 -2.79 4.92
CA SER A 12 4.96 -3.09 5.17
C SER A 12 5.94 -2.08 4.56
N CYS A 13 5.52 -1.18 3.67
CA CYS A 13 6.28 0.03 3.34
C CYS A 13 5.85 1.20 4.23
N ARG A 14 4.56 1.45 4.37
CA ARG A 14 4.00 2.62 5.05
C ARG A 14 4.23 2.61 6.57
N GLY A 15 4.01 1.46 7.22
CA GLY A 15 4.21 1.31 8.67
C GLY A 15 5.66 1.53 9.11
N PRO A 16 6.64 0.78 8.58
CA PRO A 16 8.05 1.02 8.91
C PRO A 16 8.53 2.43 8.61
N ALA A 17 8.05 3.04 7.52
CA ALA A 17 8.38 4.42 7.18
C ALA A 17 7.91 5.40 8.26
N ALA A 18 6.69 5.21 8.79
CA ALA A 18 6.16 6.03 9.87
C ALA A 18 7.03 5.93 11.14
N TYR A 19 7.46 4.72 11.52
CA TYR A 19 8.34 4.52 12.67
C TYR A 19 9.77 5.07 12.46
N ALA A 20 10.26 5.03 11.21
CA ALA A 20 11.60 5.50 10.89
C ALA A 20 11.65 6.99 10.52
N ASN A 21 10.51 7.70 10.53
CA ASN A 21 10.38 9.09 10.11
C ASN A 21 10.94 9.34 8.70
N ILE A 22 10.56 8.48 7.76
CA ILE A 22 10.88 8.58 6.33
C ILE A 22 9.60 8.43 5.50
N TYR A 23 9.70 8.66 4.20
CA TYR A 23 8.60 8.43 3.27
C TYR A 23 8.53 6.95 2.89
N GLY A 24 7.33 6.37 2.96
CA GLY A 24 7.02 5.04 2.45
C GLY A 24 5.93 5.15 1.39
N PHE A 25 6.17 4.57 0.23
CA PHE A 25 5.25 4.64 -0.89
C PHE A 25 4.78 3.24 -1.31
N ARG A 26 3.46 3.08 -1.32
CA ARG A 26 2.78 1.91 -1.87
C ARG A 26 2.10 2.32 -3.17
N PRO A 27 2.64 1.98 -4.34
CA PRO A 27 2.03 2.30 -5.63
C PRO A 27 0.82 1.41 -5.92
N THR A 28 0.14 1.71 -7.02
CA THR A 28 -0.83 0.81 -7.65
C THR A 28 -0.13 -0.50 -8.05
N PRO A 29 -0.71 -1.67 -7.77
CA PRO A 29 -0.16 -2.94 -8.24
C PRO A 29 0.07 -2.92 -9.75
N GLY A 30 1.25 -3.37 -10.18
CA GLY A 30 1.67 -3.35 -11.58
C GLY A 30 2.42 -2.09 -12.02
N LEU A 31 2.43 -1.02 -11.24
CA LEU A 31 3.27 0.15 -11.53
C LEU A 31 4.76 -0.17 -11.41
N ILE A 32 5.15 -0.82 -10.33
CA ILE A 32 6.44 -1.47 -10.18
C ILE A 32 6.18 -2.96 -10.44
N SER A 33 6.85 -3.49 -11.46
CA SER A 33 6.69 -4.89 -11.85
C SER A 33 7.22 -5.84 -10.78
N ALA A 34 6.66 -7.05 -10.73
CA ALA A 34 7.10 -8.14 -9.87
C ALA A 34 6.98 -9.47 -10.61
N ASP A 35 7.80 -10.46 -10.29
CA ASP A 35 7.57 -11.82 -10.80
C ASP A 35 6.27 -12.38 -10.22
N ARG A 36 5.27 -12.48 -11.07
CA ARG A 36 3.95 -13.04 -10.76
C ARG A 36 3.68 -14.34 -11.53
N SER A 37 4.75 -14.96 -12.05
CA SER A 37 4.66 -16.19 -12.78
C SER A 37 4.16 -17.31 -11.88
N GLY A 38 3.08 -17.81 -11.87
CA GLY A 38 2.51 -18.83 -10.96
C GLY A 38 1.54 -18.27 -9.91
N GLN A 39 1.34 -16.96 -9.84
CA GLN A 39 0.27 -16.40 -9.01
C GLN A 39 -1.09 -16.57 -9.68
N ASN A 40 -2.11 -16.82 -8.86
CA ASN A 40 -3.50 -16.84 -9.29
C ASN A 40 -4.03 -15.40 -9.41
N LEU A 41 -4.07 -14.86 -10.64
CA LEU A 41 -4.51 -13.50 -10.90
C LEU A 41 -6.03 -13.30 -10.82
N ASP A 42 -6.81 -14.37 -10.63
CA ASP A 42 -8.25 -14.28 -10.34
C ASP A 42 -8.51 -13.80 -8.90
N LEU A 43 -7.49 -13.88 -8.03
CA LEU A 43 -7.55 -13.33 -6.68
C LEU A 43 -7.12 -11.86 -6.67
N PRO A 44 -7.69 -11.04 -5.77
CA PRO A 44 -7.23 -9.68 -5.56
C PRO A 44 -5.75 -9.63 -5.21
N ILE A 45 -5.00 -8.79 -5.91
CA ILE A 45 -3.57 -8.60 -5.65
C ILE A 45 -3.40 -7.73 -4.41
N LEU A 46 -3.01 -8.37 -3.32
CA LEU A 46 -2.83 -7.70 -2.04
C LEU A 46 -1.41 -7.13 -1.88
N THR A 47 -0.42 -7.78 -2.47
CA THR A 47 0.99 -7.40 -2.36
C THR A 47 1.43 -6.59 -3.58
N THR A 48 2.14 -5.50 -3.33
CA THR A 48 2.80 -4.72 -4.38
C THR A 48 4.21 -4.34 -3.94
N PRO A 49 5.19 -4.33 -4.87
CA PRO A 49 6.45 -3.66 -4.62
C PRO A 49 6.21 -2.18 -4.29
N GLY A 50 7.05 -1.62 -3.46
CA GLY A 50 7.01 -0.24 -3.04
C GLY A 50 8.39 0.26 -2.69
N CYS A 51 8.49 1.47 -2.17
CA CYS A 51 9.78 2.06 -1.87
C CYS A 51 9.75 2.98 -0.64
N PHE A 52 10.96 3.28 -0.19
CA PHE A 52 11.26 4.19 0.92
C PHE A 52 12.24 5.25 0.45
N ALA A 53 12.10 6.47 0.95
CA ALA A 53 13.09 7.52 0.76
C ALA A 53 13.04 8.53 1.91
N ARG A 54 14.10 9.32 2.06
CA ARG A 54 14.16 10.37 3.08
C ARG A 54 13.44 11.65 2.65
N ASN A 55 13.19 11.81 1.37
CA ASN A 55 12.44 12.92 0.79
C ASN A 55 11.76 12.49 -0.52
N PRO A 56 10.77 13.26 -1.01
CA PRO A 56 10.07 12.94 -2.25
C PRO A 56 10.94 12.97 -3.52
N ASP A 57 11.99 13.80 -3.54
CA ASP A 57 12.88 13.89 -4.70
C ASP A 57 13.69 12.60 -4.89
N ASP A 58 14.27 12.06 -3.81
CA ASP A 58 14.96 10.77 -3.83
C ASP A 58 13.99 9.64 -4.22
N MET A 59 12.74 9.71 -3.74
CA MET A 59 11.70 8.73 -4.08
C MET A 59 11.36 8.77 -5.58
N SER A 60 11.23 9.96 -6.14
CA SER A 60 10.90 10.12 -7.57
C SER A 60 12.04 9.64 -8.48
N ILE A 61 13.31 9.83 -8.07
CA ILE A 61 14.46 9.26 -8.78
C ILE A 61 14.39 7.74 -8.80
N LEU A 62 14.12 7.11 -7.64
CA LEU A 62 14.00 5.66 -7.57
C LEU A 62 12.83 5.15 -8.42
N LEU A 63 11.66 5.82 -8.34
CA LEU A 63 10.49 5.42 -9.13
C LEU A 63 10.74 5.50 -10.63
N ASP A 64 11.43 6.52 -11.12
CA ASP A 64 11.79 6.65 -12.54
C ASP A 64 12.64 5.47 -13.05
N GLU A 65 13.39 4.80 -12.17
CA GLU A 65 14.25 3.66 -12.53
C GLU A 65 13.56 2.29 -12.41
N ILE A 66 12.56 2.16 -11.53
CA ILE A 66 11.97 0.85 -11.21
C ILE A 66 10.55 0.65 -11.74
N VAL A 67 9.92 1.71 -12.24
CA VAL A 67 8.59 1.63 -12.86
C VAL A 67 8.69 1.14 -14.28
N GLY A 68 7.74 0.29 -14.68
CA GLY A 68 7.66 -0.18 -16.06
C GLY A 68 7.12 -1.60 -16.19
N THR A 69 6.99 -2.03 -17.44
CA THR A 69 6.48 -3.35 -17.78
C THR A 69 7.53 -4.44 -17.70
N ASP A 70 7.10 -5.63 -17.27
CA ASP A 70 7.90 -6.85 -17.31
C ASP A 70 7.07 -8.02 -17.82
N SER A 71 7.66 -8.92 -18.58
CA SER A 71 6.99 -10.09 -19.15
C SER A 71 6.51 -11.10 -18.11
N LEU A 72 7.11 -11.12 -16.91
CA LEU A 72 6.73 -11.96 -15.78
C LEU A 72 5.60 -11.35 -14.94
N ASP A 73 5.24 -10.09 -15.20
CA ASP A 73 4.12 -9.41 -14.54
C ASP A 73 3.06 -8.99 -15.55
N LYS A 74 2.05 -9.84 -15.72
CA LYS A 74 0.94 -9.62 -16.68
C LYS A 74 0.08 -8.40 -16.38
N ILE A 75 0.18 -7.83 -15.17
CA ILE A 75 -0.56 -6.62 -14.78
C ILE A 75 0.32 -5.38 -14.82
N SER A 76 1.61 -5.52 -15.13
CA SER A 76 2.50 -4.37 -15.21
C SER A 76 2.11 -3.44 -16.35
N PHE A 77 2.31 -2.15 -16.13
CA PHE A 77 2.00 -1.11 -17.09
C PHE A 77 3.02 0.01 -17.02
N ASP A 78 3.19 0.71 -18.14
CA ASP A 78 4.04 1.90 -18.20
C ASP A 78 3.25 3.16 -17.83
N LEU A 79 3.95 4.10 -17.20
CA LEU A 79 3.51 5.48 -17.08
C LEU A 79 4.29 6.35 -18.06
N ASN A 80 3.56 7.20 -18.78
CA ASN A 80 4.19 8.22 -19.60
C ASN A 80 4.71 9.37 -18.72
N GLY A 81 5.99 9.68 -18.83
CA GLY A 81 6.63 10.79 -18.12
C GLY A 81 7.53 10.34 -16.98
N SER A 82 8.12 11.30 -16.30
CA SER A 82 9.05 11.12 -15.19
C SER A 82 8.43 11.65 -13.91
N PHE A 83 8.56 10.93 -12.80
CA PHE A 83 8.12 11.39 -11.49
C PHE A 83 8.92 12.62 -11.02
N LYS A 84 10.23 12.63 -11.32
CA LYS A 84 11.13 13.72 -10.93
C LYS A 84 10.80 15.05 -11.59
N ASN A 85 10.27 15.01 -12.80
CA ASN A 85 10.05 16.20 -13.61
C ASN A 85 8.58 16.63 -13.67
N GLN A 86 7.72 16.06 -12.83
CA GLN A 86 6.33 16.49 -12.74
C GLN A 86 6.24 17.79 -11.96
N ILE A 87 6.01 18.88 -12.67
CA ILE A 87 5.70 20.17 -12.08
C ILE A 87 4.19 20.34 -12.11
N ILE A 88 3.58 20.33 -10.93
CA ILE A 88 2.16 20.63 -10.78
C ILE A 88 2.04 22.15 -10.65
N SER A 89 1.26 22.80 -11.51
CA SER A 89 1.00 24.23 -11.41
C SER A 89 0.17 24.55 -10.16
N ASP A 90 0.28 25.76 -9.62
CA ASP A 90 -0.52 26.20 -8.46
C ASP A 90 -2.03 26.03 -8.71
N LYS A 91 -2.49 26.23 -9.95
CA LYS A 91 -3.89 26.03 -10.34
C LYS A 91 -4.31 24.55 -10.25
N GLU A 92 -3.49 23.64 -10.72
CA GLU A 92 -3.75 22.20 -10.60
C GLU A 92 -3.69 21.76 -9.15
N PHE A 93 -2.71 22.26 -8.39
CA PHE A 93 -2.55 21.95 -6.98
C PHE A 93 -3.75 22.42 -6.16
N SER A 94 -4.25 23.63 -6.40
CA SER A 94 -5.44 24.16 -5.73
C SER A 94 -6.76 23.46 -6.11
N ALA A 95 -6.77 22.66 -7.18
CA ALA A 95 -7.93 21.85 -7.57
C ALA A 95 -8.06 20.53 -6.77
N PHE A 96 -7.02 20.14 -6.04
CA PHE A 96 -7.08 18.94 -5.19
C PHE A 96 -8.07 19.12 -4.05
N LYS A 97 -8.71 18.01 -3.70
CA LYS A 97 -9.57 17.90 -2.52
C LYS A 97 -9.04 16.78 -1.64
N ILE A 98 -8.99 17.03 -0.35
CA ILE A 98 -8.53 16.05 0.62
C ILE A 98 -9.72 15.63 1.49
N GLY A 99 -9.98 14.32 1.54
CA GLY A 99 -10.91 13.72 2.48
C GLY A 99 -10.16 13.31 3.75
N TRP A 100 -10.51 13.90 4.89
CA TRP A 100 -9.92 13.56 6.17
C TRP A 100 -10.80 12.56 6.93
N LEU A 101 -10.27 11.37 7.22
CA LEU A 101 -11.01 10.33 7.93
C LEU A 101 -10.84 10.39 9.45
N SER A 102 -9.86 11.16 9.94
CA SER A 102 -9.52 11.23 11.36
C SER A 102 -9.33 9.81 11.96
N ASN A 103 -9.98 9.54 13.08
CA ASN A 103 -10.00 8.23 13.70
C ASN A 103 -11.22 7.37 13.33
N MET A 104 -11.85 7.65 12.18
CA MET A 104 -13.04 6.94 11.69
C MET A 104 -14.21 6.96 12.68
N ASN A 105 -14.51 8.12 13.26
CA ASN A 105 -15.55 8.32 14.29
C ASN A 105 -15.30 7.53 15.59
N GLY A 106 -14.04 7.34 15.97
CA GLY A 106 -13.68 6.60 17.19
C GLY A 106 -13.50 5.09 16.99
N GLU A 107 -13.66 4.59 15.76
CA GLU A 107 -13.44 3.17 15.45
C GLU A 107 -11.97 2.75 15.62
N TYR A 108 -11.04 3.69 15.42
CA TYR A 108 -9.63 3.43 15.59
C TYR A 108 -9.06 4.25 16.74
N ASN A 109 -8.36 3.57 17.65
CA ASN A 109 -7.65 4.22 18.73
C ASN A 109 -6.31 4.76 18.20
N ILE A 110 -6.31 6.05 17.83
CA ILE A 110 -5.14 6.79 17.37
C ILE A 110 -4.71 7.76 18.47
N GLU A 111 -3.41 7.83 18.73
CA GLU A 111 -2.84 8.77 19.69
C GLU A 111 -3.21 10.20 19.31
N LYS A 112 -3.66 10.97 20.33
CA LYS A 112 -4.16 12.34 20.12
C LYS A 112 -3.11 13.23 19.46
N ASP A 113 -1.85 13.14 19.86
CA ASP A 113 -0.76 13.97 19.34
C ASP A 113 -0.54 13.74 17.84
N ILE A 114 -0.75 12.51 17.34
CA ILE A 114 -0.67 12.19 15.91
C ILE A 114 -1.81 12.87 15.16
N LEU A 115 -3.04 12.80 15.69
CA LEU A 115 -4.18 13.49 15.08
C LEU A 115 -3.99 15.00 15.05
N ASP A 116 -3.50 15.59 16.15
CA ASP A 116 -3.26 17.04 16.28
C ASP A 116 -2.22 17.51 15.22
N ILE A 117 -1.13 16.78 15.03
CA ILE A 117 -0.13 17.08 14.00
C ILE A 117 -0.74 17.00 12.60
N CYS A 118 -1.51 15.96 12.31
CA CYS A 118 -2.19 15.82 11.02
C CYS A 118 -3.14 16.98 10.75
N GLU A 119 -3.97 17.36 11.74
CA GLU A 119 -4.90 18.48 11.60
C GLU A 119 -4.19 19.82 11.37
N ILE A 120 -3.08 20.07 12.08
CA ILE A 120 -2.26 21.27 11.85
C ILE A 120 -1.81 21.32 10.39
N LYS A 121 -1.32 20.21 9.84
CA LYS A 121 -0.85 20.14 8.47
C LYS A 121 -1.99 20.28 7.44
N LEU A 122 -3.15 19.71 7.71
CA LEU A 122 -4.32 19.92 6.86
C LEU A 122 -4.76 21.40 6.81
N ARG A 123 -4.71 22.10 7.93
CA ARG A 123 -4.99 23.56 7.97
C ARG A 123 -3.93 24.39 7.21
N GLU A 124 -2.67 23.94 7.17
CA GLU A 124 -1.65 24.57 6.33
C GLU A 124 -1.98 24.43 4.83
N LEU A 125 -2.51 23.26 4.43
CA LEU A 125 -2.96 23.03 3.06
C LEU A 125 -4.18 23.89 2.69
N GLU A 126 -5.11 24.12 3.63
CA GLU A 126 -6.23 25.03 3.39
C GLU A 126 -5.79 26.48 3.12
N LYS A 127 -4.68 26.94 3.74
CA LYS A 127 -4.12 28.27 3.49
C LYS A 127 -3.63 28.49 2.05
N ILE A 128 -3.32 27.40 1.35
CA ILE A 128 -2.94 27.39 -0.07
C ILE A 128 -4.09 26.94 -0.98
N ASN A 129 -5.33 27.10 -0.51
CA ASN A 129 -6.58 26.86 -1.22
C ASN A 129 -6.88 25.38 -1.57
N ILE A 130 -6.26 24.42 -0.91
CA ILE A 130 -6.69 23.03 -0.99
C ILE A 130 -7.92 22.84 -0.11
N LYS A 131 -8.98 22.27 -0.68
CA LYS A 131 -10.20 21.98 0.06
C LYS A 131 -10.01 20.73 0.91
N VAL A 132 -10.16 20.84 2.23
CA VAL A 132 -10.15 19.70 3.15
C VAL A 132 -11.57 19.47 3.67
N GLU A 133 -12.05 18.25 3.59
CA GLU A 133 -13.37 17.84 4.08
C GLU A 133 -13.23 16.65 5.03
N GLU A 134 -13.81 16.73 6.23
CA GLU A 134 -13.93 15.57 7.09
C GLU A 134 -14.92 14.57 6.50
N LEU A 135 -14.48 13.35 6.30
CA LEU A 135 -15.30 12.27 5.76
C LEU A 135 -15.68 11.28 6.85
N LYS A 136 -16.93 10.86 6.85
CA LYS A 136 -17.48 9.87 7.78
C LYS A 136 -18.11 8.70 7.00
N PRO A 137 -17.29 7.86 6.37
CA PRO A 137 -17.80 6.76 5.57
C PRO A 137 -18.50 5.75 6.49
N LYS A 138 -19.63 5.22 6.00
CA LYS A 138 -20.33 4.12 6.66
C LYS A 138 -19.66 2.80 6.26
N ILE A 139 -18.59 2.42 6.94
CA ILE A 139 -17.88 1.16 6.71
C ILE A 139 -18.24 0.21 7.87
N ASN A 140 -18.57 -1.03 7.52
CA ASN A 140 -18.68 -2.10 8.49
C ASN A 140 -17.28 -2.70 8.69
N ASN A 141 -16.63 -2.36 9.79
CA ASN A 141 -15.25 -2.79 10.08
C ASN A 141 -15.12 -4.30 10.29
N ASP A 142 -16.12 -4.96 10.87
CA ASP A 142 -16.10 -6.42 11.02
C ASP A 142 -16.15 -7.12 9.66
N TYR A 143 -16.98 -6.60 8.74
CA TYR A 143 -17.05 -7.12 7.39
C TYR A 143 -15.74 -6.86 6.63
N LEU A 144 -15.17 -5.67 6.74
CA LEU A 144 -13.88 -5.32 6.13
C LEU A 144 -12.77 -6.24 6.63
N TRP A 145 -12.70 -6.43 7.96
CA TRP A 145 -11.70 -7.30 8.57
C TRP A 145 -11.86 -8.77 8.16
N LYS A 146 -13.10 -9.25 8.15
CA LYS A 146 -13.40 -10.62 7.69
C LYS A 146 -13.02 -10.81 6.21
N SER A 147 -13.33 -9.86 5.36
CA SER A 147 -12.98 -9.91 3.94
C SER A 147 -11.47 -9.93 3.76
N TRP A 148 -10.76 -9.01 4.43
CA TRP A 148 -9.31 -8.96 4.42
C TRP A 148 -8.66 -10.28 4.85
N THR A 149 -9.04 -10.79 6.02
CA THR A 149 -8.45 -12.03 6.57
C THR A 149 -8.75 -13.25 5.70
N THR A 150 -9.90 -13.27 5.03
CA THR A 150 -10.28 -14.34 4.10
C THR A 150 -9.41 -14.29 2.84
N LEU A 151 -9.33 -13.12 2.20
CA LEU A 151 -8.52 -12.94 0.99
C LEU A 151 -7.04 -13.20 1.26
N ARG A 152 -6.53 -12.71 2.39
CA ARG A 152 -5.15 -12.94 2.79
C ARG A 152 -4.84 -14.42 3.00
N ALA A 153 -5.69 -15.14 3.72
CA ALA A 153 -5.50 -16.56 3.95
C ALA A 153 -5.51 -17.36 2.63
N LYS A 154 -6.40 -16.99 1.70
CA LYS A 154 -6.46 -17.61 0.37
C LYS A 154 -5.21 -17.30 -0.44
N SER A 155 -4.73 -16.05 -0.44
CA SER A 155 -3.48 -15.66 -1.11
C SER A 155 -2.28 -16.46 -0.56
N ILE A 156 -2.11 -16.54 0.76
CA ILE A 156 -1.01 -17.31 1.38
C ILE A 156 -1.08 -18.80 1.00
N TYR A 157 -2.28 -19.37 0.93
CA TYR A 157 -2.44 -20.76 0.49
C TYR A 157 -1.98 -20.94 -0.97
N GLU A 158 -2.44 -20.11 -1.90
CA GLU A 158 -2.09 -20.20 -3.32
C GLU A 158 -0.59 -19.91 -3.54
N ASP A 159 -0.04 -18.87 -2.91
CA ASP A 159 1.37 -18.53 -3.01
C ASP A 159 2.27 -19.65 -2.48
N THR A 160 1.88 -20.29 -1.37
CA THR A 160 2.61 -21.44 -0.80
C THR A 160 2.62 -22.63 -1.75
N LEU A 161 1.50 -22.91 -2.43
CA LEU A 161 1.45 -23.95 -3.45
C LEU A 161 2.32 -23.61 -4.66
N ALA A 162 2.29 -22.37 -5.13
CA ALA A 162 3.09 -21.91 -6.26
C ALA A 162 4.61 -21.98 -5.98
N MET A 163 5.02 -21.72 -4.75
CA MET A 163 6.42 -21.83 -4.31
C MET A 163 6.90 -23.28 -4.14
N ASN A 164 6.04 -24.26 -4.28
CA ASN A 164 6.36 -25.70 -4.11
C ASN A 164 7.07 -25.99 -2.76
N ILE A 165 6.64 -25.35 -1.68
CA ILE A 165 7.21 -25.57 -0.35
C ILE A 165 6.93 -27.01 0.07
N SER A 166 7.98 -27.84 0.18
CA SER A 166 7.87 -29.27 0.48
C SER A 166 7.54 -29.56 1.92
N ASP A 167 7.94 -28.70 2.84
CA ASP A 167 7.66 -28.82 4.27
C ASP A 167 7.01 -27.55 4.82
N ILE A 168 5.70 -27.58 4.98
CA ILE A 168 4.91 -26.48 5.53
C ILE A 168 5.32 -26.18 6.99
N ASN A 169 5.82 -27.17 7.73
CA ASN A 169 6.24 -26.96 9.11
C ASN A 169 7.52 -26.11 9.23
N SER A 170 8.24 -25.87 8.13
CA SER A 170 9.35 -24.93 8.10
C SER A 170 8.92 -23.46 8.12
N MET A 171 7.62 -23.19 7.89
CA MET A 171 7.06 -21.85 7.89
C MET A 171 6.82 -21.33 9.32
N THR A 172 6.59 -20.02 9.45
CA THR A 172 6.18 -19.45 10.74
C THR A 172 4.79 -19.95 11.16
N TYR A 173 4.54 -20.01 12.46
CA TYR A 173 3.24 -20.43 13.00
C TYR A 173 2.06 -19.68 12.37
N GLN A 174 2.19 -18.37 12.19
CA GLN A 174 1.16 -17.55 11.54
C GLN A 174 0.92 -17.99 10.10
N ALA A 175 1.97 -18.20 9.32
CA ALA A 175 1.86 -18.63 7.93
C ALA A 175 1.21 -20.01 7.79
N ILE A 176 1.54 -20.96 8.69
CA ILE A 176 0.88 -22.27 8.77
C ILE A 176 -0.61 -22.12 9.06
N TRP A 177 -0.96 -21.24 10.01
CA TRP A 177 -2.36 -21.00 10.35
C TRP A 177 -3.13 -20.39 9.17
N GLU A 178 -2.56 -19.36 8.50
CA GLU A 178 -3.15 -18.73 7.31
C GLU A 178 -3.27 -19.72 6.15
N PHE A 179 -2.26 -20.57 5.91
CA PHE A 179 -2.30 -21.62 4.90
C PHE A 179 -3.46 -22.60 5.15
N ASN A 180 -3.59 -23.13 6.35
CA ASN A 180 -4.66 -24.07 6.70
C ASN A 180 -6.03 -23.42 6.55
N LYS A 181 -6.19 -22.19 6.99
CA LYS A 181 -7.42 -21.42 6.82
C LYS A 181 -7.74 -21.16 5.33
N GLY A 182 -6.73 -20.83 4.53
CA GLY A 182 -6.89 -20.60 3.08
C GLY A 182 -7.31 -21.85 2.31
N LYS A 183 -6.82 -23.02 2.73
CA LYS A 183 -7.19 -24.32 2.17
C LYS A 183 -8.69 -24.61 2.29
N GLU A 184 -9.34 -24.16 3.35
CA GLU A 184 -10.76 -24.38 3.60
C GLU A 184 -11.67 -23.47 2.79
N ILE A 185 -11.13 -22.38 2.21
CA ILE A 185 -11.88 -21.41 1.42
C ILE A 185 -12.11 -21.99 0.02
N LYS A 186 -13.37 -22.28 -0.29
CA LYS A 186 -13.80 -22.70 -1.63
C LYS A 186 -13.69 -21.54 -2.62
N SER A 187 -13.23 -21.86 -3.81
CA SER A 187 -13.19 -20.95 -4.95
C SER A 187 -14.61 -20.62 -5.40
#